data_a6dc942da3a665c6895003b525d2e0ac
#
_entry.id   a6dc942da3a665c6895003b525d2e0ac
#
_cell.length_a   1.000
_cell.length_b   1.000
_cell.length_c   1.000
_cell.angle_alpha   90.00
_cell.angle_beta   90.00
_cell.angle_gamma   90.00
#
_symmetry.space_group_name_H-M   'P 1'
#
loop_
_entity.id
_entity.type
_entity.pdbx_description
1 polymer ?
#
loop_
_entity_poly.entity_id
_entity_poly.type
_entity_poly.pdbx_seq_one_letter_code
_entity_poly.pdbx_strand_id
1 'polypeptide(L)'
;GLGYYGLANNIAMSIGPMFGLFLHNAGESYTVIFSYALGACILGLLAASMVKTTYRPPVKHDPISLDRFILLKGIPAGISLLLLSIPYGMTTNYVAMYARQIGITAETGFFFTCMGLGMAVSRLFSGRLVDKGLVTQVISAGLYLVCFCYFSLTACGWLVSWNLTATTVFFFAIALLLGIGFGTMFPAYNTLFVNLAPNSQRGTATSTYLTSWDVGLGIGMLTGGYIAEIASFRMAYLFGSALTVVSMIYFRVKAGPHFLKNKLR
;
A
#
# COMPACT_ATOMS: atom_id res chain seq x y z
N GLY A 1 -1.79 18.64 9.86
CA GLY A 1 -0.88 17.62 10.43
C GLY A 1 -0.91 16.29 9.67
N LEU A 2 -2.09 15.68 9.49
CA LEU A 2 -2.22 14.35 8.86
C LEU A 2 -1.74 14.29 7.40
N GLY A 3 -1.90 15.39 6.64
CA GLY A 3 -1.42 15.47 5.25
C GLY A 3 0.11 15.39 5.14
N TYR A 4 0.82 16.11 5.99
CA TYR A 4 2.29 16.07 6.03
C TYR A 4 2.84 14.73 6.48
N TYR A 5 2.20 14.10 7.49
CA TYR A 5 2.54 12.76 7.92
C TYR A 5 2.41 11.74 6.78
N GLY A 6 1.28 11.78 6.08
CA GLY A 6 1.08 10.89 4.94
C GLY A 6 2.02 11.17 3.77
N LEU A 7 2.43 12.44 3.54
CA LEU A 7 3.43 12.77 2.51
C LEU A 7 4.80 12.21 2.89
N ALA A 8 5.23 12.40 4.13
CA ALA A 8 6.51 11.86 4.64
C ALA A 8 6.56 10.34 4.52
N ASN A 9 5.47 9.65 4.90
CA ASN A 9 5.37 8.19 4.75
C ASN A 9 5.50 7.74 3.29
N ASN A 10 4.83 8.40 2.35
CA ASN A 10 4.92 8.07 0.93
C ASN A 10 6.34 8.30 0.36
N ILE A 11 6.99 9.41 0.76
CA ILE A 11 8.38 9.69 0.36
C ILE A 11 9.29 8.57 0.87
N ALA A 12 9.15 8.17 2.14
CA ALA A 12 9.94 7.09 2.72
C ALA A 12 9.72 5.75 2.01
N MET A 13 8.45 5.38 1.72
CA MET A 13 8.10 4.15 1.00
C MET A 13 8.61 4.14 -0.45
N SER A 14 8.83 5.30 -1.05
CA SER A 14 9.34 5.43 -2.42
C SER A 14 10.86 5.42 -2.47
N ILE A 15 11.50 6.23 -1.63
CA ILE A 15 12.96 6.40 -1.63
C ILE A 15 13.66 5.20 -1.00
N GLY A 16 13.10 4.62 0.06
CA GLY A 16 13.72 3.52 0.80
C GLY A 16 14.09 2.33 -0.11
N PRO A 17 13.14 1.68 -0.77
CA PRO A 17 13.43 0.56 -1.66
C PRO A 17 14.30 0.94 -2.86
N MET A 18 14.09 2.13 -3.45
CA MET A 18 14.93 2.65 -4.54
C MET A 18 16.40 2.74 -4.10
N PHE A 19 16.65 3.38 -2.96
CA PHE A 19 18.00 3.59 -2.46
C PHE A 19 18.67 2.26 -2.08
N GLY A 20 17.93 1.35 -1.42
CA GLY A 20 18.43 0.01 -1.10
C GLY A 20 18.82 -0.80 -2.33
N LEU A 21 17.99 -0.80 -3.38
CA LEU A 21 18.30 -1.48 -4.64
C LEU A 21 19.45 -0.81 -5.39
N PHE A 22 19.54 0.51 -5.39
CA PHE A 22 20.65 1.24 -5.99
C PHE A 22 22.00 0.85 -5.36
N LEU A 23 22.09 0.83 -4.04
CA LEU A 23 23.30 0.40 -3.34
C LEU A 23 23.64 -1.07 -3.62
N HIS A 24 22.63 -1.94 -3.63
CA HIS A 24 22.84 -3.36 -3.95
C HIS A 24 23.36 -3.56 -5.39
N ASN A 25 22.80 -2.86 -6.36
CA ASN A 25 23.24 -2.92 -7.75
C ASN A 25 24.62 -2.28 -7.96
N ALA A 26 25.02 -1.31 -7.12
CA ALA A 26 26.38 -0.75 -7.10
C ALA A 26 27.42 -1.71 -6.49
N GLY A 27 26.99 -2.89 -6.02
CA GLY A 27 27.91 -3.90 -5.45
C GLY A 27 28.23 -3.70 -3.97
N GLU A 28 27.51 -2.80 -3.29
CA GLU A 28 27.70 -2.57 -1.85
C GLU A 28 27.25 -3.77 -1.02
N SER A 29 27.96 -4.03 0.09
CA SER A 29 27.62 -5.10 1.00
C SER A 29 26.31 -4.82 1.76
N TYR A 30 25.60 -5.87 2.17
CA TYR A 30 24.42 -5.71 3.03
C TYR A 30 24.71 -4.96 4.33
N THR A 31 25.93 -5.10 4.88
CA THR A 31 26.38 -4.34 6.06
C THR A 31 26.33 -2.84 5.82
N VAL A 32 26.78 -2.38 4.65
CA VAL A 32 26.73 -0.96 4.28
C VAL A 32 25.29 -0.49 4.13
N ILE A 33 24.46 -1.27 3.43
CA ILE A 33 23.03 -0.95 3.23
C ILE A 33 22.30 -0.81 4.57
N PHE A 34 22.48 -1.76 5.48
CA PHE A 34 21.88 -1.70 6.82
C PHE A 34 22.47 -0.60 7.70
N SER A 35 23.74 -0.22 7.50
CA SER A 35 24.33 0.93 8.21
C SER A 35 23.69 2.26 7.82
N TYR A 36 23.35 2.46 6.55
CA TYR A 36 22.55 3.61 6.10
C TYR A 36 21.15 3.62 6.72
N ALA A 37 20.48 2.45 6.75
CA ALA A 37 19.17 2.32 7.38
C ALA A 37 19.24 2.65 8.89
N LEU A 38 20.27 2.15 9.60
CA LEU A 38 20.49 2.46 11.01
C LEU A 38 20.74 3.95 11.22
N GLY A 39 21.54 4.59 10.37
CA GLY A 39 21.78 6.04 10.42
C GLY A 39 20.48 6.84 10.27
N ALA A 40 19.62 6.45 9.32
CA ALA A 40 18.31 7.07 9.14
C ALA A 40 17.41 6.88 10.38
N CYS A 41 17.41 5.70 11.01
CA CYS A 41 16.67 5.44 12.24
C CYS A 41 17.18 6.30 13.42
N ILE A 42 18.49 6.47 13.56
CA ILE A 42 19.09 7.33 14.60
C ILE A 42 18.67 8.80 14.38
N LEU A 43 18.73 9.29 13.14
CA LEU A 43 18.27 10.65 12.81
C LEU A 43 16.78 10.83 13.12
N GLY A 44 15.96 9.81 12.81
CA GLY A 44 14.53 9.81 13.15
C GLY A 44 14.29 9.84 14.67
N LEU A 45 15.05 9.07 15.43
CA LEU A 45 14.97 9.06 16.90
C LEU A 45 15.37 10.43 17.49
N LEU A 46 16.46 11.03 17.00
CA LEU A 46 16.89 12.37 17.41
C LEU A 46 15.81 13.42 17.10
N ALA A 47 15.25 13.39 15.91
CA ALA A 47 14.16 14.29 15.53
C ALA A 47 12.92 14.09 16.43
N ALA A 48 12.54 12.85 16.72
CA ALA A 48 11.42 12.53 17.59
C ALA A 48 11.66 13.01 19.04
N SER A 49 12.87 12.90 19.55
CA SER A 49 13.22 13.37 20.91
C SER A 49 13.12 14.90 21.08
N MET A 50 13.19 15.65 19.97
CA MET A 50 13.03 17.11 19.98
C MET A 50 11.55 17.54 20.00
N VAL A 51 10.59 16.63 19.78
CA VAL A 51 9.17 16.95 19.79
C VAL A 51 8.67 17.08 21.23
N LYS A 52 8.30 18.30 21.62
CA LYS A 52 7.68 18.57 22.92
C LYS A 52 6.21 18.20 22.85
N THR A 53 5.79 17.19 23.61
CA THR A 53 4.39 16.79 23.76
C THR A 53 3.85 17.28 25.11
N THR A 54 2.63 17.86 25.11
CA THR A 54 1.94 18.20 26.35
C THR A 54 1.40 16.92 26.97
N TYR A 55 1.79 16.63 28.21
CA TYR A 55 1.25 15.48 28.95
C TYR A 55 -0.26 15.62 29.09
N ARG A 56 -0.99 14.61 28.63
CA ARG A 56 -2.42 14.45 28.89
C ARG A 56 -2.59 13.27 29.84
N PRO A 57 -3.21 13.47 31.02
CA PRO A 57 -3.43 12.36 31.93
C PRO A 57 -4.26 11.28 31.26
N PRO A 58 -3.97 9.99 31.54
CA PRO A 58 -4.72 8.90 30.95
C PRO A 58 -6.19 8.99 31.39
N VAL A 59 -7.11 8.92 30.45
CA VAL A 59 -8.54 8.82 30.72
C VAL A 59 -8.80 7.46 31.36
N LYS A 60 -9.56 7.43 32.49
CA LYS A 60 -10.03 6.18 33.14
C LYS A 60 -10.70 5.30 32.08
N HIS A 61 -10.19 4.10 31.94
CA HIS A 61 -10.67 3.17 30.90
C HIS A 61 -11.74 2.26 31.50
N ASP A 62 -12.85 2.12 30.77
CA ASP A 62 -13.84 1.08 30.98
C ASP A 62 -13.26 -0.32 30.73
N PRO A 63 -13.91 -1.42 31.13
CA PRO A 63 -13.36 -2.78 30.99
C PRO A 63 -12.93 -3.11 29.56
N ILE A 64 -11.91 -3.94 29.44
CA ILE A 64 -11.31 -4.35 28.18
C ILE A 64 -12.37 -5.12 27.35
N SER A 65 -12.70 -4.59 26.16
CA SER A 65 -13.60 -5.23 25.19
C SER A 65 -12.91 -5.35 23.83
N LEU A 66 -13.32 -6.29 22.98
CA LEU A 66 -12.80 -6.48 21.62
C LEU A 66 -12.92 -5.21 20.77
N ASP A 67 -13.98 -4.44 20.95
CA ASP A 67 -14.20 -3.16 20.28
C ASP A 67 -13.11 -2.10 20.53
N ARG A 68 -12.25 -2.32 21.51
CA ARG A 68 -11.09 -1.44 21.78
C ARG A 68 -9.89 -1.77 20.95
N PHE A 69 -9.76 -3.02 20.51
CA PHE A 69 -8.63 -3.48 19.70
C PHE A 69 -8.97 -3.46 18.22
N ILE A 70 -10.18 -3.86 17.85
CA ILE A 70 -10.65 -3.96 16.47
C ILE A 70 -12.02 -3.30 16.36
N LEU A 71 -12.16 -2.36 15.42
CA LEU A 71 -13.44 -1.75 15.10
C LEU A 71 -14.31 -2.77 14.35
N LEU A 72 -15.26 -3.42 15.04
CA LEU A 72 -16.12 -4.47 14.46
C LEU A 72 -16.89 -3.99 13.22
N LYS A 73 -17.41 -2.76 13.25
CA LYS A 73 -18.07 -2.13 12.08
C LYS A 73 -17.11 -1.92 10.90
N GLY A 74 -15.79 -1.91 11.12
CA GLY A 74 -14.76 -1.77 10.10
C GLY A 74 -14.38 -3.09 9.42
N ILE A 75 -14.77 -4.26 9.97
CA ILE A 75 -14.35 -5.57 9.47
C ILE A 75 -14.61 -5.75 7.96
N PRO A 76 -15.80 -5.41 7.40
CA PRO A 76 -16.00 -5.57 5.96
C PRO A 76 -15.02 -4.74 5.12
N ALA A 77 -14.71 -3.52 5.54
CA ALA A 77 -13.70 -2.69 4.86
C ALA A 77 -12.29 -3.26 5.07
N GLY A 78 -12.01 -3.80 6.25
CA GLY A 78 -10.75 -4.46 6.59
C GLY A 78 -10.45 -5.67 5.72
N ILE A 79 -11.42 -6.52 5.46
CA ILE A 79 -11.28 -7.68 4.57
C ILE A 79 -10.95 -7.22 3.13
N SER A 80 -11.65 -6.22 2.61
CA SER A 80 -11.35 -5.68 1.27
C SER A 80 -9.92 -5.12 1.22
N LEU A 81 -9.52 -4.37 2.22
CA LEU A 81 -8.18 -3.78 2.30
C LEU A 81 -7.09 -4.87 2.45
N LEU A 82 -7.33 -5.89 3.26
CA LEU A 82 -6.43 -7.03 3.43
C LEU A 82 -6.20 -7.76 2.11
N LEU A 83 -7.27 -8.09 1.38
CA LEU A 83 -7.17 -8.73 0.08
C LEU A 83 -6.39 -7.89 -0.93
N LEU A 84 -6.52 -6.57 -0.87
CA LEU A 84 -5.80 -5.62 -1.71
C LEU A 84 -4.33 -5.50 -1.32
N SER A 85 -4.00 -5.58 -0.04
CA SER A 85 -2.62 -5.42 0.45
C SER A 85 -1.74 -6.65 0.20
N ILE A 86 -2.32 -7.84 -0.03
CA ILE A 86 -1.58 -9.04 -0.40
C ILE A 86 -0.75 -8.81 -1.67
N PRO A 87 -1.32 -8.46 -2.83
CA PRO A 87 -0.53 -8.20 -4.04
C PRO A 87 0.42 -6.99 -3.90
N TYR A 88 0.10 -6.02 -3.05
CA TYR A 88 1.03 -4.94 -2.75
C TYR A 88 2.27 -5.46 -2.01
N GLY A 89 2.10 -6.34 -1.00
CA GLY A 89 3.21 -6.99 -0.29
C GLY A 89 4.08 -7.83 -1.20
N MET A 90 3.48 -8.53 -2.18
CA MET A 90 4.23 -9.24 -3.23
C MET A 90 5.05 -8.26 -4.07
N THR A 91 4.46 -7.12 -4.45
CA THR A 91 5.12 -6.12 -5.31
C THR A 91 6.31 -5.48 -4.61
N THR A 92 6.16 -5.06 -3.37
CA THR A 92 7.24 -4.41 -2.62
C THR A 92 8.45 -5.30 -2.40
N ASN A 93 8.26 -6.62 -2.39
CA ASN A 93 9.34 -7.58 -2.15
C ASN A 93 9.90 -8.22 -3.41
N TYR A 94 9.07 -8.45 -4.42
CA TYR A 94 9.45 -9.31 -5.55
C TYR A 94 9.41 -8.64 -6.93
N VAL A 95 8.99 -7.38 -7.06
CA VAL A 95 8.88 -6.73 -8.39
C VAL A 95 10.22 -6.62 -9.11
N ALA A 96 11.31 -6.39 -8.37
CA ALA A 96 12.64 -6.34 -8.95
C ALA A 96 13.10 -7.71 -9.45
N MET A 97 12.79 -8.78 -8.70
CA MET A 97 13.10 -10.16 -9.10
C MET A 97 12.26 -10.58 -10.30
N TYR A 98 10.98 -10.21 -10.31
CA TYR A 98 10.09 -10.44 -11.46
C TYR A 98 10.60 -9.75 -12.72
N ALA A 99 10.98 -8.48 -12.63
CA ALA A 99 11.52 -7.72 -13.75
C ALA A 99 12.77 -8.42 -14.35
N ARG A 100 13.68 -8.85 -13.48
CA ARG A 100 14.88 -9.62 -13.92
C ARG A 100 14.51 -10.95 -14.56
N GLN A 101 13.54 -11.69 -14.00
CA GLN A 101 13.08 -12.97 -14.54
C GLN A 101 12.51 -12.83 -15.96
N ILE A 102 11.82 -11.73 -16.26
CA ILE A 102 11.27 -11.47 -17.60
C ILE A 102 12.23 -10.74 -18.53
N GLY A 103 13.49 -10.50 -18.11
CA GLY A 103 14.55 -9.92 -18.93
C GLY A 103 14.63 -8.40 -18.95
N ILE A 104 13.91 -7.70 -18.08
CA ILE A 104 14.06 -6.25 -17.90
C ILE A 104 15.35 -5.98 -17.14
N THR A 105 16.35 -5.39 -17.84
CA THR A 105 17.69 -5.07 -17.31
C THR A 105 17.80 -3.64 -16.77
N ALA A 106 16.77 -2.81 -16.98
CA ALA A 106 16.74 -1.45 -16.46
C ALA A 106 16.79 -1.44 -14.91
N GLU A 107 17.27 -0.34 -14.33
CA GLU A 107 17.33 -0.15 -12.87
C GLU A 107 15.94 -0.29 -12.25
N THR A 108 15.62 -1.47 -11.74
CA THR A 108 14.29 -1.82 -11.23
C THR A 108 13.89 -1.00 -10.00
N GLY A 109 14.87 -0.38 -9.32
CA GLY A 109 14.61 0.58 -8.23
C GLY A 109 13.74 1.76 -8.66
N PHE A 110 13.81 2.20 -9.92
CA PHE A 110 12.96 3.25 -10.46
C PHE A 110 11.47 2.88 -10.48
N PHE A 111 11.12 1.60 -10.39
CA PHE A 111 9.72 1.20 -10.21
C PHE A 111 9.10 1.88 -8.97
N PHE A 112 9.81 1.87 -7.85
CA PHE A 112 9.35 2.50 -6.62
C PHE A 112 9.32 4.03 -6.72
N THR A 113 10.25 4.62 -7.47
CA THR A 113 10.23 6.07 -7.74
C THR A 113 9.01 6.46 -8.55
N CYS A 114 8.71 5.74 -9.64
CA CYS A 114 7.52 5.96 -10.45
C CYS A 114 6.24 5.78 -9.62
N MET A 115 6.18 4.72 -8.80
CA MET A 115 5.06 4.47 -7.91
C MET A 115 4.90 5.60 -6.88
N GLY A 116 5.98 6.09 -6.29
CA GLY A 116 5.97 7.23 -5.36
C GLY A 116 5.53 8.53 -6.00
N LEU A 117 5.96 8.82 -7.22
CA LEU A 117 5.47 9.97 -8.01
C LEU A 117 3.96 9.85 -8.25
N GLY A 118 3.47 8.67 -8.61
CA GLY A 118 2.04 8.42 -8.76
C GLY A 118 1.26 8.67 -7.48
N MET A 119 1.77 8.22 -6.33
CA MET A 119 1.18 8.49 -5.01
C MET A 119 1.15 9.99 -4.70
N ALA A 120 2.23 10.73 -5.01
CA ALA A 120 2.29 12.16 -4.78
C ALA A 120 1.28 12.92 -5.66
N VAL A 121 1.23 12.60 -6.95
CA VAL A 121 0.28 13.20 -7.90
C VAL A 121 -1.16 12.94 -7.48
N SER A 122 -1.49 11.71 -7.06
CA SER A 122 -2.85 11.36 -6.64
C SER A 122 -3.37 12.22 -5.49
N ARG A 123 -2.49 12.68 -4.59
CA ARG A 123 -2.88 13.52 -3.44
C ARG A 123 -3.38 14.91 -3.81
N LEU A 124 -3.00 15.41 -4.99
CA LEU A 124 -3.46 16.73 -5.47
C LEU A 124 -4.99 16.77 -5.68
N PHE A 125 -5.59 15.64 -5.99
CA PHE A 125 -7.03 15.56 -6.31
C PHE A 125 -7.82 14.62 -5.39
N SER A 126 -7.23 13.53 -4.88
CA SER A 126 -7.96 12.53 -4.07
C SER A 126 -8.51 13.11 -2.76
N GLY A 127 -7.75 13.98 -2.10
CA GLY A 127 -8.18 14.62 -0.86
C GLY A 127 -9.47 15.42 -1.05
N ARG A 128 -9.56 16.24 -2.11
CA ARG A 128 -10.76 17.04 -2.42
C ARG A 128 -12.00 16.18 -2.67
N LEU A 129 -11.84 15.01 -3.30
CA LEU A 129 -12.95 14.09 -3.57
C LEU A 129 -13.42 13.39 -2.29
N VAL A 130 -12.50 13.02 -1.43
CA VAL A 130 -12.80 12.44 -0.11
C VAL A 130 -13.52 13.45 0.78
N ASP A 131 -13.06 14.72 0.81
CA ASP A 131 -13.69 15.80 1.58
C ASP A 131 -15.11 16.12 1.08
N LYS A 132 -15.41 15.88 -0.20
CA LYS A 132 -16.77 15.97 -0.76
C LYS A 132 -17.66 14.77 -0.39
N GLY A 133 -17.19 13.84 0.43
CA GLY A 133 -17.95 12.65 0.84
C GLY A 133 -17.97 11.51 -0.19
N LEU A 134 -17.20 11.60 -1.29
CA LEU A 134 -17.15 10.59 -2.36
C LEU A 134 -16.22 9.42 -2.03
N VAL A 135 -16.13 9.04 -0.74
CA VAL A 135 -15.17 8.04 -0.23
C VAL A 135 -15.28 6.71 -0.97
N THR A 136 -16.50 6.17 -1.13
CA THR A 136 -16.72 4.87 -1.77
C THR A 136 -16.42 4.89 -3.27
N GLN A 137 -16.70 6.01 -3.95
CA GLN A 137 -16.38 6.18 -5.36
C GLN A 137 -14.86 6.26 -5.59
N VAL A 138 -14.17 7.00 -4.72
CA VAL A 138 -12.71 7.14 -4.75
C VAL A 138 -12.04 5.78 -4.55
N ILE A 139 -12.48 5.00 -3.56
CA ILE A 139 -11.97 3.65 -3.33
C ILE A 139 -12.27 2.74 -4.53
N SER A 140 -13.49 2.76 -5.06
CA SER A 140 -13.86 1.94 -6.21
C SER A 140 -13.02 2.26 -7.45
N ALA A 141 -12.82 3.55 -7.76
CA ALA A 141 -11.99 3.98 -8.88
C ALA A 141 -10.53 3.51 -8.71
N GLY A 142 -9.98 3.65 -7.49
CA GLY A 142 -8.65 3.15 -7.17
C GLY A 142 -8.53 1.63 -7.32
N LEU A 143 -9.53 0.86 -6.85
CA LEU A 143 -9.58 -0.60 -7.00
C LEU A 143 -9.60 -1.02 -8.47
N TYR A 144 -10.39 -0.35 -9.34
CA TYR A 144 -10.38 -0.62 -10.78
C TYR A 144 -9.01 -0.38 -11.39
N LEU A 145 -8.38 0.76 -11.05
CA LEU A 145 -7.07 1.11 -11.57
C LEU A 145 -6.00 0.10 -11.12
N VAL A 146 -5.99 -0.27 -9.85
CA VAL A 146 -5.03 -1.24 -9.30
C VAL A 146 -5.25 -2.63 -9.90
N CYS A 147 -6.50 -3.05 -10.08
CA CYS A 147 -6.84 -4.30 -10.75
C CYS A 147 -6.26 -4.32 -12.19
N PHE A 148 -6.52 -3.27 -12.97
CA PHE A 148 -5.94 -3.11 -14.30
C PHE A 148 -4.41 -3.19 -14.28
N CYS A 149 -3.75 -2.52 -13.32
CA CYS A 149 -2.30 -2.53 -13.20
C CYS A 149 -1.73 -3.92 -12.90
N TYR A 150 -2.36 -4.72 -12.02
CA TYR A 150 -1.87 -6.07 -11.72
C TYR A 150 -2.05 -7.02 -12.89
N PHE A 151 -3.15 -6.95 -13.64
CA PHE A 151 -3.29 -7.68 -14.89
C PHE A 151 -2.23 -7.26 -15.92
N SER A 152 -1.96 -5.97 -16.03
CA SER A 152 -0.93 -5.42 -16.92
C SER A 152 0.47 -5.88 -16.50
N LEU A 153 0.80 -5.92 -15.21
CA LEU A 153 2.05 -6.49 -14.71
C LEU A 153 2.19 -7.96 -15.09
N THR A 154 1.14 -8.75 -14.91
CA THR A 154 1.12 -10.16 -15.33
C THR A 154 1.35 -10.28 -16.83
N ALA A 155 0.74 -9.41 -17.65
CA ALA A 155 0.88 -9.39 -19.10
C ALA A 155 2.29 -9.04 -19.56
N CYS A 156 3.08 -8.27 -18.80
CA CYS A 156 4.48 -7.96 -19.13
C CYS A 156 5.30 -9.24 -19.37
N GLY A 157 5.01 -10.33 -18.65
CA GLY A 157 5.70 -11.61 -18.84
C GLY A 157 5.48 -12.26 -20.22
N TRP A 158 4.45 -11.86 -20.97
CA TRP A 158 4.25 -12.27 -22.38
C TRP A 158 4.70 -11.19 -23.36
N LEU A 159 4.42 -9.92 -23.04
CA LEU A 159 4.75 -8.79 -23.92
C LEU A 159 6.24 -8.65 -24.16
N VAL A 160 7.07 -9.05 -23.21
CA VAL A 160 8.54 -8.96 -23.31
C VAL A 160 9.09 -9.78 -24.48
N SER A 161 8.45 -10.88 -24.86
CA SER A 161 8.86 -11.69 -26.01
C SER A 161 8.61 -10.99 -27.35
N TRP A 162 7.74 -9.99 -27.40
CA TRP A 162 7.42 -9.23 -28.62
C TRP A 162 8.31 -7.98 -28.74
N ASN A 163 8.44 -7.22 -27.66
CA ASN A 163 9.30 -6.03 -27.65
C ASN A 163 9.72 -5.68 -26.22
N LEU A 164 10.98 -5.95 -25.89
CA LEU A 164 11.53 -5.71 -24.57
C LEU A 164 11.52 -4.22 -24.20
N THR A 165 11.88 -3.33 -25.12
CA THR A 165 11.95 -1.88 -24.84
C THR A 165 10.55 -1.32 -24.54
N ALA A 166 9.56 -1.65 -25.37
CA ALA A 166 8.19 -1.21 -25.15
C ALA A 166 7.62 -1.76 -23.83
N THR A 167 7.91 -3.03 -23.53
CA THR A 167 7.47 -3.65 -22.26
C THR A 167 8.15 -3.00 -21.05
N THR A 168 9.42 -2.63 -21.15
CA THR A 168 10.13 -1.92 -20.08
C THR A 168 9.49 -0.56 -19.80
N VAL A 169 9.19 0.23 -20.83
CA VAL A 169 8.49 1.52 -20.67
C VAL A 169 7.10 1.30 -20.05
N PHE A 170 6.36 0.30 -20.52
CA PHE A 170 5.04 -0.06 -20.01
C PHE A 170 5.10 -0.50 -18.54
N PHE A 171 6.11 -1.28 -18.15
CA PHE A 171 6.33 -1.70 -16.76
C PHE A 171 6.49 -0.52 -15.80
N PHE A 172 7.26 0.51 -16.16
CA PHE A 172 7.39 1.72 -15.34
C PHE A 172 6.14 2.60 -15.39
N ALA A 173 5.42 2.64 -16.50
CA ALA A 173 4.13 3.31 -16.59
C ALA A 173 3.10 2.65 -15.65
N ILE A 174 3.07 1.32 -15.57
CA ILE A 174 2.23 0.59 -14.61
C ILE A 174 2.59 0.97 -13.17
N ALA A 175 3.88 1.11 -12.83
CA ALA A 175 4.31 1.55 -11.51
C ALA A 175 3.72 2.91 -11.14
N LEU A 176 3.76 3.88 -12.07
CA LEU A 176 3.14 5.19 -11.88
C LEU A 176 1.63 5.08 -11.61
N LEU A 177 0.93 4.29 -12.43
CA LEU A 177 -0.51 4.07 -12.29
C LEU A 177 -0.87 3.34 -10.98
N LEU A 178 -0.08 2.34 -10.57
CA LEU A 178 -0.21 1.71 -9.25
C LEU A 178 -0.09 2.73 -8.14
N GLY A 179 0.90 3.62 -8.25
CA GLY A 179 1.08 4.72 -7.30
C GLY A 179 -0.15 5.63 -7.23
N ILE A 180 -0.74 6.00 -8.37
CA ILE A 180 -1.98 6.79 -8.41
C ILE A 180 -3.12 6.03 -7.73
N GLY A 181 -3.29 4.75 -8.03
CA GLY A 181 -4.34 3.91 -7.43
C GLY A 181 -4.21 3.82 -5.92
N PHE A 182 -3.07 3.39 -5.42
CA PHE A 182 -2.84 3.26 -3.97
C PHE A 182 -2.84 4.61 -3.25
N GLY A 183 -2.20 5.64 -3.83
CA GLY A 183 -2.17 6.97 -3.25
C GLY A 183 -3.55 7.61 -3.14
N THR A 184 -4.48 7.25 -4.02
CA THR A 184 -5.88 7.66 -3.96
C THR A 184 -6.65 6.88 -2.89
N MET A 185 -6.45 5.56 -2.80
CA MET A 185 -7.21 4.68 -1.91
C MET A 185 -6.80 4.80 -0.44
N PHE A 186 -5.51 4.94 -0.11
CA PHE A 186 -5.05 4.94 1.26
C PHE A 186 -5.75 5.97 2.15
N PRO A 187 -5.79 7.27 1.78
CA PRO A 187 -6.50 8.25 2.58
C PRO A 187 -8.01 8.01 2.60
N ALA A 188 -8.58 7.49 1.51
CA ALA A 188 -10.00 7.19 1.42
C ALA A 188 -10.40 6.02 2.35
N TYR A 189 -9.62 4.93 2.41
CA TYR A 189 -9.84 3.85 3.37
C TYR A 189 -9.69 4.34 4.81
N ASN A 190 -8.64 5.10 5.13
CA ASN A 190 -8.48 5.66 6.48
C ASN A 190 -9.71 6.51 6.88
N THR A 191 -10.19 7.38 5.98
CA THR A 191 -11.40 8.17 6.20
C THR A 191 -12.62 7.29 6.37
N LEU A 192 -12.76 6.21 5.60
CA LEU A 192 -13.85 5.24 5.73
C LEU A 192 -13.89 4.64 7.15
N PHE A 193 -12.74 4.15 7.64
CA PHE A 193 -12.66 3.57 8.98
C PHE A 193 -12.97 4.61 10.08
N VAL A 194 -12.40 5.81 9.98
CA VAL A 194 -12.65 6.89 10.94
C VAL A 194 -14.12 7.32 10.94
N ASN A 195 -14.79 7.31 9.79
CA ASN A 195 -16.20 7.68 9.69
C ASN A 195 -17.17 6.59 10.19
N LEU A 196 -16.72 5.35 10.34
CA LEU A 196 -17.47 4.27 10.99
C LEU A 196 -17.37 4.30 12.52
N ALA A 197 -16.41 5.05 13.06
CA ALA A 197 -16.09 5.06 14.49
C ALA A 197 -16.62 6.31 15.19
N PRO A 198 -17.12 6.19 16.43
CA PRO A 198 -17.37 7.36 17.30
C PRO A 198 -16.05 8.05 17.63
N ASN A 199 -16.13 9.30 18.10
CA ASN A 199 -14.93 10.10 18.40
C ASN A 199 -13.98 9.43 19.41
N SER A 200 -14.52 8.67 20.35
CA SER A 200 -13.75 7.92 21.37
C SER A 200 -12.99 6.71 20.80
N GLN A 201 -13.38 6.19 19.63
CA GLN A 201 -12.80 5.00 19.01
C GLN A 201 -12.01 5.28 17.72
N ARG A 202 -11.66 6.54 17.45
CA ARG A 202 -10.87 6.89 16.23
C ARG A 202 -9.50 6.21 16.18
N GLY A 203 -8.85 6.06 17.35
CA GLY A 203 -7.59 5.32 17.45
C GLY A 203 -7.77 3.86 17.06
N THR A 204 -8.82 3.19 17.55
CA THR A 204 -9.17 1.81 17.19
C THR A 204 -9.47 1.68 15.70
N ALA A 205 -10.16 2.65 15.10
CA ALA A 205 -10.44 2.66 13.67
C ALA A 205 -9.15 2.70 12.83
N THR A 206 -8.23 3.59 13.17
CA THR A 206 -6.93 3.70 12.50
C THR A 206 -6.08 2.44 12.73
N SER A 207 -6.09 1.89 13.95
CA SER A 207 -5.40 0.63 14.26
C SER A 207 -5.96 -0.52 13.41
N THR A 208 -7.28 -0.66 13.32
CA THR A 208 -7.92 -1.70 12.49
C THR A 208 -7.57 -1.55 11.01
N TYR A 209 -7.55 -0.32 10.50
CA TYR A 209 -7.09 -0.01 9.14
C TYR A 209 -5.65 -0.49 8.91
N LEU A 210 -4.71 -0.10 9.80
CA LEU A 210 -3.30 -0.46 9.68
C LEU A 210 -3.09 -1.97 9.83
N THR A 211 -3.74 -2.61 10.82
CA THR A 211 -3.65 -4.06 11.00
C THR A 211 -4.13 -4.83 9.78
N SER A 212 -5.26 -4.42 9.18
CA SER A 212 -5.76 -5.06 7.94
C SER A 212 -4.75 -4.94 6.80
N TRP A 213 -4.09 -3.78 6.70
CA TRP A 213 -3.06 -3.53 5.70
C TRP A 213 -1.80 -4.38 5.95
N ASP A 214 -1.25 -4.34 7.17
CA ASP A 214 0.01 -5.00 7.52
C ASP A 214 -0.10 -6.54 7.48
N VAL A 215 -1.22 -7.10 7.95
CA VAL A 215 -1.49 -8.54 7.85
C VAL A 215 -1.52 -8.98 6.39
N GLY A 216 -2.18 -8.22 5.51
CA GLY A 216 -2.20 -8.54 4.08
C GLY A 216 -0.81 -8.42 3.44
N LEU A 217 -0.01 -7.41 3.81
CA LEU A 217 1.40 -7.29 3.38
C LEU A 217 2.19 -8.55 3.74
N GLY A 218 2.12 -9.00 5.01
CA GLY A 218 2.81 -10.18 5.48
C GLY A 218 2.38 -11.45 4.74
N ILE A 219 1.07 -11.65 4.54
CA ILE A 219 0.54 -12.76 3.74
C ILE A 219 1.08 -12.68 2.30
N GLY A 220 1.09 -11.50 1.70
CA GLY A 220 1.59 -11.28 0.34
C GLY A 220 3.07 -11.63 0.19
N MET A 221 3.88 -11.24 1.17
CA MET A 221 5.30 -11.58 1.21
C MET A 221 5.52 -13.09 1.21
N LEU A 222 4.80 -13.82 2.07
CA LEU A 222 4.92 -15.27 2.19
C LEU A 222 4.37 -16.00 0.95
N THR A 223 3.15 -15.67 0.54
CA THR A 223 2.48 -16.35 -0.58
C THR A 223 3.15 -16.02 -1.92
N GLY A 224 3.63 -14.79 -2.11
CA GLY A 224 4.33 -14.36 -3.31
C GLY A 224 5.63 -15.13 -3.52
N GLY A 225 6.44 -15.27 -2.47
CA GLY A 225 7.68 -16.06 -2.51
C GLY A 225 7.40 -17.54 -2.76
N TYR A 226 6.45 -18.11 -2.04
CA TYR A 226 6.08 -19.53 -2.21
C TYR A 226 5.60 -19.84 -3.64
N ILE A 227 4.66 -19.04 -4.19
CA ILE A 227 4.18 -19.25 -5.56
C ILE A 227 5.30 -19.04 -6.59
N ALA A 228 6.20 -18.07 -6.35
CA ALA A 228 7.32 -17.82 -7.24
C ALA A 228 8.30 -19.02 -7.28
N GLU A 229 8.51 -19.68 -6.15
CA GLU A 229 9.37 -20.85 -6.02
C GLU A 229 8.80 -22.08 -6.74
N ILE A 230 7.52 -22.40 -6.51
CA ILE A 230 6.89 -23.61 -7.06
C ILE A 230 6.43 -23.45 -8.52
N ALA A 231 6.25 -22.21 -8.99
CA ALA A 231 5.76 -21.94 -10.34
C ALA A 231 6.57 -20.84 -11.05
N SER A 232 6.27 -19.57 -10.77
CA SER A 232 7.01 -18.41 -11.29
C SER A 232 6.48 -17.10 -10.66
N PHE A 233 7.25 -16.02 -10.75
CA PHE A 233 6.76 -14.68 -10.36
C PHE A 233 5.54 -14.24 -11.19
N ARG A 234 5.48 -14.62 -12.47
CA ARG A 234 4.30 -14.34 -13.31
C ARG A 234 3.02 -14.97 -12.73
N MET A 235 3.09 -16.21 -12.27
CA MET A 235 1.95 -16.87 -11.62
C MET A 235 1.59 -16.22 -10.28
N ALA A 236 2.59 -15.76 -9.52
CA ALA A 236 2.36 -14.98 -8.31
C ALA A 236 1.60 -13.67 -8.63
N TYR A 237 1.99 -12.94 -9.69
CA TYR A 237 1.27 -11.73 -10.10
C TYR A 237 -0.13 -12.03 -10.66
N LEU A 238 -0.33 -13.16 -11.33
CA LEU A 238 -1.68 -13.61 -11.75
C LEU A 238 -2.57 -13.88 -10.53
N PHE A 239 -2.04 -14.55 -9.51
CA PHE A 239 -2.73 -14.75 -8.24
C PHE A 239 -3.05 -13.41 -7.56
N GLY A 240 -2.10 -12.47 -7.52
CA GLY A 240 -2.32 -11.12 -7.02
C GLY A 240 -3.42 -10.38 -7.80
N SER A 241 -3.46 -10.52 -9.13
CA SER A 241 -4.51 -9.96 -9.99
C SER A 241 -5.88 -10.52 -9.62
N ALA A 242 -5.99 -11.83 -9.42
CA ALA A 242 -7.25 -12.46 -8.99
C ALA A 242 -7.71 -11.93 -7.62
N LEU A 243 -6.80 -11.74 -6.66
CA LEU A 243 -7.11 -11.17 -5.36
C LEU A 243 -7.60 -9.72 -5.45
N THR A 244 -7.05 -8.90 -6.36
CA THR A 244 -7.56 -7.54 -6.56
C THR A 244 -8.99 -7.53 -7.11
N VAL A 245 -9.33 -8.46 -8.00
CA VAL A 245 -10.72 -8.64 -8.49
C VAL A 245 -11.65 -9.03 -7.33
N VAL A 246 -11.24 -10.00 -6.51
CA VAL A 246 -12.03 -10.42 -5.34
C VAL A 246 -12.22 -9.26 -4.38
N SER A 247 -11.16 -8.49 -4.08
CA SER A 247 -11.26 -7.29 -3.24
C SER A 247 -12.23 -6.25 -3.82
N MET A 248 -12.15 -5.99 -5.12
CA MET A 248 -13.01 -5.05 -5.83
C MET A 248 -14.48 -5.47 -5.77
N ILE A 249 -14.79 -6.74 -6.07
CA ILE A 249 -16.16 -7.27 -6.02
C ILE A 249 -16.68 -7.22 -4.59
N TYR A 250 -15.87 -7.67 -3.62
CA TYR A 250 -16.23 -7.67 -2.21
C TYR A 250 -16.49 -6.25 -1.69
N PHE A 251 -15.65 -5.29 -2.08
CA PHE A 251 -15.87 -3.88 -1.72
C PHE A 251 -17.21 -3.38 -2.25
N ARG A 252 -17.52 -3.62 -3.51
CA ARG A 252 -18.78 -3.15 -4.14
C ARG A 252 -20.02 -3.81 -3.55
N VAL A 253 -19.96 -5.11 -3.26
CA VAL A 253 -21.13 -5.90 -2.82
C VAL A 253 -21.36 -5.82 -1.32
N LYS A 254 -20.27 -5.74 -0.53
CA LYS A 254 -20.34 -5.81 0.94
C LYS A 254 -19.83 -4.54 1.63
N ALA A 255 -18.56 -4.17 1.45
CA ALA A 255 -17.93 -3.13 2.25
C ALA A 255 -18.50 -1.73 1.96
N GLY A 256 -18.70 -1.37 0.71
CA GLY A 256 -19.25 -0.08 0.31
C GLY A 256 -20.69 0.14 0.81
N PRO A 257 -21.64 -0.76 0.52
CA PRO A 257 -23.01 -0.67 1.06
C PRO A 257 -23.05 -0.68 2.59
N HIS A 258 -22.21 -1.52 3.24
CA HIS A 258 -22.11 -1.52 4.70
C HIS A 258 -21.67 -0.16 5.25
N PHE A 259 -20.64 0.45 4.64
CA PHE A 259 -20.19 1.79 5.00
C PHE A 259 -21.30 2.83 4.85
N LEU A 260 -21.97 2.88 3.70
CA LEU A 260 -23.04 3.86 3.45
C LEU A 260 -24.19 3.75 4.45
N LYS A 261 -24.49 2.53 4.92
CA LYS A 261 -25.54 2.28 5.93
C LYS A 261 -25.11 2.64 7.35
N ASN A 262 -23.83 2.50 7.68
CA ASN A 262 -23.33 2.57 9.07
C ASN A 262 -22.43 3.78 9.34
N LYS A 263 -22.13 4.63 8.35
CA LYS A 263 -21.29 5.82 8.53
C LYS A 263 -21.96 6.79 9.51
N LEU A 264 -21.14 7.38 10.36
CA LEU A 264 -21.59 8.36 11.36
C LEU A 264 -21.45 9.82 10.85
N ARG A 265 -20.75 9.99 9.71
CA ARG A 265 -20.45 11.31 9.10
C ARG A 265 -20.41 11.20 7.60
#